data_c886d81d2ab245fa8d9acf085f865086
#
_entry.id   c886d81d2ab245fa8d9acf085f865086
#
_cell.length_a   1.000
_cell.length_b   1.000
_cell.length_c   1.000
_cell.angle_alpha   90.00
_cell.angle_beta   90.00
_cell.angle_gamma   90.00
#
_symmetry.space_group_name_H-M   'P 1'
#
loop_
_entity.id
_entity.type
_entity.pdbx_description
1 polymer ?
#
loop_
_entity_poly.entity_id
_entity_poly.type
_entity_poly.pdbx_seq_one_letter_code
_entity_poly.pdbx_strand_id
1 'polypeptide(L)'
;MPGFLKLNEYLEGLYKKYFPNIVYLYPSLGVNINNKTNIIFCQESYRGYYSYVCIEKIYKNYPNYKGYLLVNDDDYMKIWELENLDFNIPWFYRYEAGGINPRWCFHFLCKDLYKICDNNLEWKKKVTKFFGMYKIFNGFADLYYVPNNYVPQFTELLKKMYDSKIFLECAVPTSFAIISAPKYQVLHIRPLWVQERERALNVLYEEFRQFSIHPIKFSNEELKIGVNKYNFFVNAIDY
;
A
#
# COMPACT_ATOMS: atom_id res chain seq x y z
N MET A 1 -4.45 -9.56 -21.94
CA MET A 1 -5.11 -9.84 -20.64
C MET A 1 -4.84 -11.23 -20.01
N PRO A 2 -4.33 -12.25 -20.71
CA PRO A 2 -3.90 -13.50 -20.05
C PRO A 2 -2.84 -13.32 -18.96
N GLY A 3 -2.02 -12.25 -19.03
CA GLY A 3 -0.96 -12.01 -18.05
C GLY A 3 -1.43 -11.70 -16.62
N PHE A 4 -2.56 -10.99 -16.46
CA PHE A 4 -3.07 -10.65 -15.13
C PHE A 4 -3.58 -11.87 -14.35
N LEU A 5 -4.25 -12.82 -14.99
CA LEU A 5 -4.71 -14.04 -14.32
C LEU A 5 -3.54 -14.87 -13.80
N LYS A 6 -2.47 -15.01 -14.60
CA LYS A 6 -1.25 -15.72 -14.18
C LYS A 6 -0.54 -14.99 -13.02
N LEU A 7 -0.54 -13.65 -13.01
CA LEU A 7 0.02 -12.88 -11.91
C LEU A 7 -0.76 -13.11 -10.62
N ASN A 8 -2.09 -13.10 -10.67
CA ASN A 8 -2.91 -13.36 -9.49
C ASN A 8 -2.69 -14.77 -8.92
N GLU A 9 -2.61 -15.78 -9.75
CA GLU A 9 -2.30 -17.15 -9.33
C GLU A 9 -0.93 -17.23 -8.64
N TYR A 10 0.03 -16.48 -9.15
CA TYR A 10 1.36 -16.38 -8.55
C TYR A 10 1.32 -15.69 -7.18
N LEU A 11 0.65 -14.54 -7.06
CA LEU A 11 0.50 -13.81 -5.80
C LEU A 11 -0.33 -14.60 -4.77
N GLU A 12 -1.36 -15.33 -5.22
CA GLU A 12 -2.07 -16.27 -4.34
C GLU A 12 -1.12 -17.34 -3.79
N GLY A 13 -0.28 -17.92 -4.63
CA GLY A 13 0.72 -18.90 -4.20
C GLY A 13 1.69 -18.37 -3.15
N LEU A 14 2.08 -17.10 -3.27
CA LEU A 14 2.96 -16.46 -2.31
C LEU A 14 2.27 -16.16 -0.97
N TYR A 15 1.04 -15.66 -1.00
CA TYR A 15 0.44 -15.00 0.17
C TYR A 15 -0.74 -15.74 0.80
N LYS A 16 -1.40 -16.67 0.10
CA LYS A 16 -2.66 -17.30 0.57
C LYS A 16 -2.50 -18.08 1.88
N LYS A 17 -1.33 -18.64 2.14
CA LYS A 17 -1.03 -19.34 3.40
C LYS A 17 -1.17 -18.42 4.60
N TYR A 18 -0.80 -17.14 4.45
CA TYR A 18 -0.78 -16.14 5.51
C TYR A 18 -2.03 -15.25 5.49
N PHE A 19 -2.56 -15.02 4.30
CA PHE A 19 -3.78 -14.23 4.06
C PHE A 19 -4.81 -15.09 3.32
N PRO A 20 -5.65 -15.86 4.03
CA PRO A 20 -6.63 -16.73 3.37
C PRO A 20 -7.70 -15.93 2.59
N ASN A 21 -7.87 -14.66 2.92
CA ASN A 21 -8.88 -13.78 2.33
C ASN A 21 -8.21 -12.69 1.46
N ILE A 22 -7.74 -13.07 0.28
CA ILE A 22 -7.17 -12.14 -0.70
C ILE A 22 -8.30 -11.64 -1.60
N VAL A 23 -8.41 -10.33 -1.75
CA VAL A 23 -9.36 -9.65 -2.63
C VAL A 23 -8.60 -8.88 -3.69
N TYR A 24 -8.98 -9.05 -4.95
CA TYR A 24 -8.37 -8.36 -6.08
C TYR A 24 -9.18 -7.14 -6.49
N LEU A 25 -8.51 -6.03 -6.70
CA LEU A 25 -9.10 -4.81 -7.23
C LEU A 25 -8.84 -4.69 -8.72
N TYR A 26 -9.90 -4.56 -9.52
CA TYR A 26 -9.82 -4.36 -10.96
C TYR A 26 -10.48 -3.06 -11.38
N PRO A 27 -9.88 -2.32 -12.33
CA PRO A 27 -10.40 -1.02 -12.76
C PRO A 27 -11.60 -1.11 -13.70
N SER A 28 -11.90 -2.27 -14.30
CA SER A 28 -13.00 -2.41 -15.27
C SER A 28 -13.70 -3.75 -15.21
N LEU A 29 -14.99 -3.75 -15.59
CA LEU A 29 -15.84 -4.95 -15.70
C LEU A 29 -15.51 -5.84 -16.92
N GLY A 30 -14.67 -5.38 -17.85
CA GLY A 30 -14.37 -6.07 -19.11
C GLY A 30 -13.45 -7.29 -19.01
N VAL A 31 -13.04 -7.66 -17.80
CA VAL A 31 -12.20 -8.83 -17.55
C VAL A 31 -13.14 -10.03 -17.33
N ASN A 32 -13.14 -10.96 -18.27
CA ASN A 32 -13.87 -12.24 -18.09
C ASN A 32 -13.15 -13.06 -17.02
N ILE A 33 -13.64 -13.01 -15.80
CA ILE A 33 -13.06 -13.65 -14.63
C ILE A 33 -13.97 -14.82 -14.28
N ASN A 34 -13.80 -15.90 -15.01
CA ASN A 34 -14.56 -17.12 -14.78
C ASN A 34 -14.42 -17.56 -13.31
N ASN A 35 -15.51 -17.46 -12.55
CA ASN A 35 -15.71 -18.06 -11.22
C ASN A 35 -14.82 -17.57 -10.05
N LYS A 36 -14.13 -16.42 -10.12
CA LYS A 36 -13.46 -15.88 -8.93
C LYS A 36 -14.42 -14.97 -8.14
N THR A 37 -14.75 -15.37 -6.92
CA THR A 37 -15.70 -14.67 -6.02
C THR A 37 -15.08 -13.50 -5.26
N ASN A 38 -13.76 -13.41 -5.24
CA ASN A 38 -12.98 -12.45 -4.44
C ASN A 38 -12.46 -11.27 -5.25
N ILE A 39 -13.27 -10.78 -6.19
CA ILE A 39 -12.90 -9.64 -7.04
C ILE A 39 -13.86 -8.48 -6.82
N ILE A 40 -13.29 -7.29 -6.63
CA ILE A 40 -14.03 -6.04 -6.54
C ILE A 40 -13.64 -5.14 -7.72
N PHE A 41 -14.64 -4.69 -8.47
CA PHE A 41 -14.42 -3.70 -9.51
C PHE A 41 -14.40 -2.28 -8.93
N CYS A 42 -13.28 -1.61 -9.11
CA CYS A 42 -13.06 -0.27 -8.63
C CYS A 42 -12.30 0.51 -9.71
N GLN A 43 -12.99 1.38 -10.44
CA GLN A 43 -12.40 2.14 -11.54
C GLN A 43 -11.21 2.98 -11.08
N GLU A 44 -11.26 3.45 -9.85
CA GLU A 44 -10.23 4.26 -9.21
C GLU A 44 -8.91 3.51 -8.99
N SER A 45 -8.90 2.18 -9.08
CA SER A 45 -7.68 1.38 -9.02
C SER A 45 -6.84 1.47 -10.30
N TYR A 46 -7.38 2.07 -11.38
CA TYR A 46 -6.65 2.24 -12.62
C TYR A 46 -5.37 3.06 -12.42
N ARG A 47 -4.23 2.50 -12.81
CA ARG A 47 -2.87 3.04 -12.58
C ARG A 47 -2.48 3.23 -11.11
N GLY A 48 -3.27 2.78 -10.14
CA GLY A 48 -2.96 2.90 -8.72
C GLY A 48 -3.12 4.30 -8.10
N TYR A 49 -3.21 5.37 -8.87
CA TYR A 49 -3.15 6.77 -8.38
C TYR A 49 -4.16 7.10 -7.30
N TYR A 50 -5.34 6.49 -7.36
CA TYR A 50 -6.47 6.72 -6.45
C TYR A 50 -7.02 5.42 -5.90
N SER A 51 -6.25 4.33 -5.93
CA SER A 51 -6.66 3.00 -5.46
C SER A 51 -7.13 2.99 -4.00
N TYR A 52 -6.69 3.95 -3.21
CA TYR A 52 -7.03 4.08 -1.80
C TYR A 52 -8.54 4.23 -1.53
N VAL A 53 -9.33 4.81 -2.46
CA VAL A 53 -10.80 4.91 -2.26
C VAL A 53 -11.50 3.58 -2.37
N CYS A 54 -10.86 2.59 -2.97
CA CYS A 54 -11.44 1.25 -3.13
C CYS A 54 -11.60 0.52 -1.78
N ILE A 55 -10.91 0.97 -0.73
CA ILE A 55 -11.03 0.39 0.62
C ILE A 55 -12.46 0.47 1.15
N GLU A 56 -13.23 1.51 0.80
CA GLU A 56 -14.64 1.62 1.16
C GLU A 56 -15.47 0.45 0.58
N LYS A 57 -15.22 0.10 -0.68
CA LYS A 57 -15.88 -1.03 -1.34
C LYS A 57 -15.49 -2.36 -0.71
N ILE A 58 -14.19 -2.52 -0.37
CA ILE A 58 -13.70 -3.71 0.33
C ILE A 58 -14.40 -3.83 1.68
N TYR A 59 -14.40 -2.77 2.48
CA TYR A 59 -15.01 -2.74 3.80
C TYR A 59 -16.50 -3.09 3.77
N LYS A 60 -17.26 -2.54 2.82
CA LYS A 60 -18.69 -2.83 2.65
C LYS A 60 -18.98 -4.30 2.32
N ASN A 61 -18.11 -4.93 1.55
CA ASN A 61 -18.27 -6.34 1.17
C ASN A 61 -17.75 -7.31 2.23
N TYR A 62 -16.78 -6.88 3.02
CA TYR A 62 -16.08 -7.73 4.00
C TYR A 62 -15.91 -7.01 5.35
N PRO A 63 -16.97 -6.63 6.08
CA PRO A 63 -16.88 -5.74 7.26
C PRO A 63 -16.29 -6.39 8.51
N ASN A 64 -16.22 -7.72 8.55
CA ASN A 64 -15.94 -8.47 9.79
C ASN A 64 -14.48 -8.91 9.94
N TYR A 65 -13.56 -8.30 9.22
CA TYR A 65 -12.13 -8.59 9.37
C TYR A 65 -11.48 -7.70 10.43
N LYS A 66 -10.38 -8.17 10.99
CA LYS A 66 -9.58 -7.43 11.98
C LYS A 66 -9.02 -6.11 11.40
N GLY A 67 -8.75 -6.10 10.11
CA GLY A 67 -8.27 -4.95 9.36
C GLY A 67 -7.99 -5.31 7.90
N TYR A 68 -7.48 -4.36 7.16
CA TYR A 68 -7.26 -4.47 5.72
C TYR A 68 -5.84 -4.08 5.37
N LEU A 69 -5.12 -5.01 4.78
CA LEU A 69 -3.80 -4.79 4.21
C LEU A 69 -3.97 -4.54 2.70
N LEU A 70 -3.61 -3.35 2.26
CA LEU A 70 -3.61 -2.99 0.84
C LEU A 70 -2.19 -3.11 0.32
N VAL A 71 -2.05 -3.80 -0.82
CA VAL A 71 -0.76 -4.07 -1.45
C VAL A 71 -0.92 -3.94 -2.95
N ASN A 72 -0.01 -3.23 -3.59
CA ASN A 72 0.07 -3.21 -5.04
C ASN A 72 0.64 -4.53 -5.57
N ASP A 73 0.28 -4.88 -6.79
CA ASP A 73 0.64 -6.14 -7.45
C ASP A 73 2.13 -6.26 -7.80
N ASP A 74 2.89 -5.18 -7.64
CA ASP A 74 4.35 -5.15 -7.82
C ASP A 74 5.12 -4.88 -6.52
N ASP A 75 4.47 -5.07 -5.37
CA ASP A 75 5.11 -5.01 -4.05
C ASP A 75 5.35 -6.42 -3.49
N TYR A 76 6.59 -6.70 -3.14
CA TYR A 76 6.96 -7.96 -2.50
C TYR A 76 7.14 -7.77 -1.00
N MET A 77 6.32 -8.45 -0.22
CA MET A 77 6.39 -8.44 1.25
C MET A 77 7.15 -9.65 1.80
N LYS A 78 7.95 -9.41 2.81
CA LYS A 78 8.53 -10.45 3.66
C LYS A 78 7.50 -10.86 4.73
N ILE A 79 6.64 -11.79 4.36
CA ILE A 79 5.48 -12.19 5.17
C ILE A 79 5.83 -12.79 6.53
N TRP A 80 7.02 -13.35 6.70
CA TRP A 80 7.50 -13.87 7.99
C TRP A 80 7.75 -12.77 9.03
N GLU A 81 7.89 -11.51 8.60
CA GLU A 81 8.01 -10.37 9.53
C GLU A 81 6.66 -9.88 10.06
N LEU A 82 5.54 -10.39 9.54
CA LEU A 82 4.19 -10.03 10.00
C LEU A 82 3.94 -10.40 11.46
N GLU A 83 4.59 -11.43 11.98
CA GLU A 83 4.47 -11.85 13.37
C GLU A 83 4.93 -10.74 14.35
N ASN A 84 5.80 -9.85 13.89
CA ASN A 84 6.31 -8.72 14.66
C ASN A 84 5.42 -7.47 14.58
N LEU A 85 4.31 -7.52 13.83
CA LEU A 85 3.44 -6.37 13.61
C LEU A 85 2.20 -6.42 14.51
N ASP A 86 1.85 -5.26 15.10
CA ASP A 86 0.62 -5.13 15.89
C ASP A 86 -0.57 -4.80 14.96
N PHE A 87 -1.46 -5.77 14.78
CA PHE A 87 -2.68 -5.63 13.97
C PHE A 87 -3.78 -4.73 14.61
N ASN A 88 -3.53 -4.14 15.76
CA ASN A 88 -4.45 -3.18 16.37
C ASN A 88 -4.12 -1.73 16.02
N ILE A 89 -2.97 -1.50 15.40
CA ILE A 89 -2.50 -0.17 15.00
C ILE A 89 -2.29 -0.09 13.48
N PRO A 90 -2.40 1.11 12.87
CA PRO A 90 -2.08 1.30 11.45
C PRO A 90 -0.61 1.04 11.13
N TRP A 91 -0.34 0.52 9.93
CA TRP A 91 1.00 0.41 9.39
C TRP A 91 1.09 1.14 8.07
N PHE A 92 2.13 1.95 7.90
CA PHE A 92 2.39 2.62 6.63
C PHE A 92 3.84 3.07 6.56
N TYR A 93 4.29 3.35 5.35
CA TYR A 93 5.60 3.92 5.13
C TYR A 93 5.57 5.44 5.31
N ARG A 94 6.49 5.95 6.11
CA ARG A 94 6.72 7.39 6.27
C ARG A 94 8.03 7.76 5.60
N TYR A 95 7.98 8.67 4.63
CA TYR A 95 9.18 9.27 4.08
C TYR A 95 9.62 10.44 4.95
N GLU A 96 10.90 10.47 5.37
CA GLU A 96 11.40 11.49 6.29
C GLU A 96 11.76 12.81 5.63
N ALA A 97 11.79 12.90 4.30
CA ALA A 97 12.12 14.11 3.57
C ALA A 97 11.01 15.16 3.71
N GLY A 98 11.26 16.16 4.48
CA GLY A 98 10.38 17.21 4.95
C GLY A 98 9.52 17.96 3.93
N GLY A 99 8.42 17.35 3.49
CA GLY A 99 7.42 17.95 2.62
C GLY A 99 7.43 17.41 1.19
N ILE A 100 6.46 17.83 0.40
CA ILE A 100 6.35 17.44 -1.01
C ILE A 100 7.56 18.00 -1.77
N ASN A 101 8.42 17.12 -2.27
CA ASN A 101 9.57 17.52 -3.07
C ASN A 101 9.10 18.05 -4.43
N PRO A 102 9.39 19.33 -4.79
CA PRO A 102 8.99 19.87 -6.09
C PRO A 102 9.60 19.14 -7.31
N ARG A 103 10.69 18.40 -7.10
CA ARG A 103 11.32 17.58 -8.14
C ARG A 103 10.68 16.21 -8.30
N TRP A 104 9.79 15.81 -7.38
CA TRP A 104 9.08 14.56 -7.49
C TRP A 104 8.03 14.66 -8.60
N CYS A 105 7.99 13.67 -9.49
CA CYS A 105 7.17 13.73 -10.71
C CYS A 105 5.66 13.86 -10.47
N PHE A 106 5.18 13.48 -9.28
CA PHE A 106 3.76 13.57 -8.91
C PHE A 106 3.43 14.73 -7.96
N HIS A 107 4.37 15.63 -7.66
CA HIS A 107 4.15 16.75 -6.73
C HIS A 107 2.93 17.62 -7.10
N PHE A 108 2.65 17.76 -8.40
CA PHE A 108 1.51 18.53 -8.89
C PHE A 108 0.15 17.94 -8.49
N LEU A 109 0.07 16.63 -8.25
CA LEU A 109 -1.13 15.93 -7.77
C LEU A 109 -1.37 16.11 -6.26
N CYS A 110 -0.43 16.72 -5.55
CA CYS A 110 -0.50 16.91 -4.11
C CYS A 110 -0.62 18.37 -3.69
N LYS A 111 -0.45 19.33 -4.61
CA LYS A 111 -0.41 20.77 -4.29
C LYS A 111 -1.66 21.29 -3.59
N ASP A 112 -2.84 20.73 -3.89
CA ASP A 112 -4.09 21.17 -3.30
C ASP A 112 -4.30 20.63 -1.88
N LEU A 113 -3.49 19.69 -1.43
CA LEU A 113 -3.58 19.12 -0.08
C LEU A 113 -3.30 20.16 1.00
N TYR A 114 -2.36 21.10 0.78
CA TYR A 114 -2.14 22.20 1.70
C TYR A 114 -3.40 23.07 1.85
N LYS A 115 -4.07 23.41 0.75
CA LYS A 115 -5.31 24.20 0.77
C LYS A 115 -6.41 23.49 1.57
N ILE A 116 -6.55 22.17 1.38
CA ILE A 116 -7.54 21.38 2.10
C ILE A 116 -7.25 21.40 3.60
N CYS A 117 -6.01 21.19 3.99
CA CYS A 117 -5.60 21.22 5.39
C CYS A 117 -5.66 22.65 5.98
N ASP A 118 -5.31 23.67 5.22
CA ASP A 118 -5.39 25.08 5.67
C ASP A 118 -6.84 25.53 5.90
N ASN A 119 -7.77 25.05 5.09
CA ASN A 119 -9.20 25.32 5.24
C ASN A 119 -9.83 24.51 6.39
N ASN A 120 -9.10 23.57 7.00
CA ASN A 120 -9.56 22.77 8.13
C ASN A 120 -8.54 22.84 9.28
N LEU A 121 -8.77 23.78 10.20
CA LEU A 121 -7.87 24.04 11.32
C LEU A 121 -7.63 22.79 12.20
N GLU A 122 -8.63 21.94 12.36
CA GLU A 122 -8.50 20.68 13.12
C GLU A 122 -7.54 19.72 12.43
N TRP A 123 -7.67 19.54 11.11
CA TRP A 123 -6.76 18.70 10.34
C TRP A 123 -5.34 19.24 10.38
N LYS A 124 -5.18 20.54 10.20
CA LYS A 124 -3.88 21.21 10.32
C LYS A 124 -3.21 20.93 11.66
N LYS A 125 -3.96 21.05 12.77
CA LYS A 125 -3.46 20.75 14.12
C LYS A 125 -3.07 19.28 14.25
N LYS A 126 -3.88 18.34 13.76
CA LYS A 126 -3.61 16.90 13.81
C LYS A 126 -2.37 16.53 13.00
N VAL A 127 -2.26 17.02 11.77
CA VAL A 127 -1.09 16.83 10.91
C VAL A 127 0.18 17.38 11.57
N THR A 128 0.09 18.60 12.13
CA THR A 128 1.22 19.21 12.86
C THR A 128 1.64 18.38 14.06
N LYS A 129 0.68 17.92 14.85
CA LYS A 129 0.95 17.08 16.03
C LYS A 129 1.59 15.75 15.64
N PHE A 130 1.08 15.13 14.59
CA PHE A 130 1.52 13.80 14.15
C PHE A 130 2.95 13.81 13.58
N PHE A 131 3.27 14.80 12.76
CA PHE A 131 4.58 14.92 12.13
C PHE A 131 5.58 15.80 12.88
N GLY A 132 5.16 16.42 13.98
CA GLY A 132 5.97 17.38 14.74
C GLY A 132 6.10 18.76 14.10
N MET A 133 5.57 18.97 12.91
CA MET A 133 5.53 20.22 12.17
C MET A 133 4.41 20.23 11.13
N TYR A 134 3.95 21.41 10.74
CA TYR A 134 3.00 21.54 9.65
C TYR A 134 3.69 21.36 8.30
N LYS A 135 3.87 20.12 7.93
CA LYS A 135 4.33 19.71 6.61
C LYS A 135 3.49 18.54 6.13
N ILE A 136 3.21 18.53 4.85
CA ILE A 136 2.58 17.39 4.20
C ILE A 136 3.68 16.48 3.71
N PHE A 137 3.60 15.23 4.13
CA PHE A 137 4.57 14.21 3.78
C PHE A 137 4.01 13.36 2.65
N ASN A 138 4.86 13.00 1.74
CA ASN A 138 4.64 11.89 0.86
C ASN A 138 5.26 10.64 1.49
N GLY A 139 4.66 9.50 1.23
CA GLY A 139 5.18 8.20 1.64
C GLY A 139 4.71 7.15 0.67
N PHE A 140 5.48 6.09 0.47
CA PHE A 140 5.00 4.98 -0.34
C PHE A 140 3.69 4.47 0.23
N ALA A 141 2.65 4.49 -0.58
CA ALA A 141 1.31 4.04 -0.21
C ALA A 141 0.89 2.81 -1.05
N ASP A 142 1.88 2.12 -1.60
CA ASP A 142 1.72 0.87 -2.32
C ASP A 142 1.49 -0.31 -1.38
N LEU A 143 1.86 -0.12 -0.10
CA LEU A 143 1.62 -1.05 1.00
C LEU A 143 1.23 -0.28 2.25
N TYR A 144 0.05 -0.58 2.81
CA TYR A 144 -0.39 -0.06 4.11
C TYR A 144 -1.47 -0.91 4.73
N TYR A 145 -1.61 -0.85 6.05
CA TYR A 145 -2.61 -1.58 6.82
C TYR A 145 -3.49 -0.64 7.64
N VAL A 146 -4.79 -0.89 7.62
CA VAL A 146 -5.79 -0.14 8.39
C VAL A 146 -6.56 -1.12 9.27
N PRO A 147 -6.46 -1.03 10.60
CA PRO A 147 -7.33 -1.77 11.51
C PRO A 147 -8.80 -1.42 11.31
N ASN A 148 -9.68 -2.38 11.49
CA ASN A 148 -11.12 -2.22 11.22
C ASN A 148 -11.75 -1.01 11.92
N ASN A 149 -11.39 -0.77 13.16
CA ASN A 149 -11.92 0.35 13.97
C ASN A 149 -11.62 1.74 13.40
N TYR A 150 -10.60 1.88 12.55
CA TYR A 150 -10.26 3.14 11.89
C TYR A 150 -10.86 3.28 10.49
N VAL A 151 -11.31 2.17 9.86
CA VAL A 151 -11.75 2.18 8.45
C VAL A 151 -12.86 3.18 8.18
N PRO A 152 -13.93 3.31 8.99
CA PRO A 152 -15.00 4.27 8.70
C PRO A 152 -14.49 5.71 8.58
N GLN A 153 -13.69 6.16 9.55
CA GLN A 153 -13.13 7.52 9.54
C GLN A 153 -12.08 7.67 8.42
N PHE A 154 -11.26 6.64 8.20
CA PHE A 154 -10.24 6.64 7.17
C PHE A 154 -10.85 6.75 5.77
N THR A 155 -11.89 6.00 5.46
CA THR A 155 -12.57 6.03 4.16
C THR A 155 -13.25 7.38 3.90
N GLU A 156 -13.85 7.99 4.92
CA GLU A 156 -14.43 9.34 4.80
C GLU A 156 -13.36 10.38 4.41
N LEU A 157 -12.19 10.32 5.05
CA LEU A 157 -11.06 11.20 4.72
C LEU A 157 -10.56 10.95 3.30
N LEU A 158 -10.33 9.70 2.94
CA LEU A 158 -9.85 9.34 1.62
C LEU A 158 -10.80 9.77 0.51
N LYS A 159 -12.10 9.74 0.75
CA LYS A 159 -13.09 10.28 -0.19
C LYS A 159 -12.89 11.78 -0.42
N LYS A 160 -12.71 12.57 0.64
CA LYS A 160 -12.42 14.01 0.54
C LYS A 160 -11.10 14.27 -0.21
N MET A 161 -10.08 13.44 0.02
CA MET A 161 -8.82 13.50 -0.74
C MET A 161 -9.04 13.20 -2.22
N TYR A 162 -9.87 12.20 -2.54
CA TYR A 162 -10.19 11.84 -3.92
C TYR A 162 -10.99 12.94 -4.65
N ASP A 163 -11.95 13.55 -3.99
CA ASP A 163 -12.73 14.66 -4.57
C ASP A 163 -11.82 15.81 -5.03
N SER A 164 -10.69 15.98 -4.36
CA SER A 164 -9.64 16.95 -4.70
C SER A 164 -8.49 16.36 -5.53
N LYS A 165 -8.61 15.13 -5.99
CA LYS A 165 -7.62 14.42 -6.82
C LYS A 165 -6.22 14.36 -6.20
N ILE A 166 -6.14 14.19 -4.89
CA ILE A 166 -4.87 14.03 -4.19
C ILE A 166 -4.29 12.65 -4.48
N PHE A 167 -3.03 12.61 -4.85
CA PHE A 167 -2.32 11.36 -5.17
C PHE A 167 -2.15 10.47 -3.93
N LEU A 168 -2.18 9.14 -4.12
CA LEU A 168 -2.21 8.16 -3.02
C LEU A 168 -1.07 8.35 -2.00
N GLU A 169 0.15 8.61 -2.46
CA GLU A 169 1.31 8.78 -1.57
C GLU A 169 1.28 10.04 -0.70
N CYS A 170 0.34 10.96 -0.96
CA CYS A 170 0.06 12.09 -0.08
C CYS A 170 -1.25 11.88 0.69
N ALA A 171 -2.27 11.33 0.04
CA ALA A 171 -3.59 11.11 0.63
C ALA A 171 -3.54 10.13 1.82
N VAL A 172 -2.90 8.99 1.64
CA VAL A 172 -2.82 7.92 2.64
C VAL A 172 -2.08 8.35 3.90
N PRO A 173 -0.81 8.82 3.86
CA PRO A 173 -0.10 9.21 5.08
C PRO A 173 -0.75 10.41 5.78
N THR A 174 -1.31 11.37 5.02
CA THR A 174 -2.04 12.50 5.62
C THR A 174 -3.32 12.06 6.31
N SER A 175 -4.06 11.12 5.72
CA SER A 175 -5.25 10.56 6.36
C SER A 175 -4.92 9.82 7.66
N PHE A 176 -3.82 9.07 7.72
CA PHE A 176 -3.34 8.47 8.97
C PHE A 176 -3.01 9.51 10.04
N ALA A 177 -2.38 10.63 9.66
CA ALA A 177 -2.12 11.72 10.58
C ALA A 177 -3.42 12.35 11.11
N ILE A 178 -4.46 12.48 10.27
CA ILE A 178 -5.74 13.10 10.65
C ILE A 178 -6.58 12.19 11.54
N ILE A 179 -6.64 10.88 11.29
CA ILE A 179 -7.34 9.94 12.19
C ILE A 179 -6.71 9.90 13.57
N SER A 180 -5.48 10.39 13.70
CA SER A 180 -4.78 10.53 14.98
C SER A 180 -4.75 9.22 15.77
N ALA A 181 -4.43 8.13 15.12
CA ALA A 181 -4.18 6.88 15.80
C ALA A 181 -3.14 7.12 16.91
N PRO A 182 -3.37 6.68 18.15
CA PRO A 182 -2.46 6.94 19.27
C PRO A 182 -1.10 6.29 19.08
N LYS A 183 -1.06 5.23 18.29
CA LYS A 183 0.15 4.50 17.88
C LYS A 183 0.03 4.11 16.40
N TYR A 184 1.16 4.01 15.73
CA TYR A 184 1.28 3.47 14.38
C TYR A 184 2.63 2.79 14.24
N GLN A 185 2.76 1.91 13.27
CA GLN A 185 4.01 1.26 12.94
C GLN A 185 4.53 1.77 11.59
N VAL A 186 5.77 2.20 11.57
CA VAL A 186 6.44 2.59 10.32
C VAL A 186 6.96 1.32 9.65
N LEU A 187 6.54 1.10 8.42
CA LEU A 187 7.07 0.04 7.57
C LEU A 187 8.36 0.51 6.89
N HIS A 188 9.29 -0.39 6.73
CA HIS A 188 10.50 -0.16 5.96
C HIS A 188 10.37 -0.78 4.57
N ILE A 189 10.11 0.07 3.57
CA ILE A 189 10.00 -0.32 2.17
C ILE A 189 11.29 0.05 1.46
N ARG A 190 11.85 -0.87 0.69
CA ARG A 190 13.00 -0.60 -0.18
C ARG A 190 12.50 -0.20 -1.57
N PRO A 191 12.55 1.08 -1.93
CA PRO A 191 12.22 1.49 -3.29
C PRO A 191 13.32 1.04 -4.25
N LEU A 192 12.92 0.46 -5.37
CA LEU A 192 13.82 0.15 -6.48
C LEU A 192 13.72 1.25 -7.53
N TRP A 193 14.77 2.02 -7.67
CA TRP A 193 14.87 2.99 -8.76
C TRP A 193 15.01 2.28 -10.12
N VAL A 194 14.72 2.98 -11.20
CA VAL A 194 14.72 2.40 -12.55
C VAL A 194 16.00 1.60 -12.86
N GLN A 195 17.14 2.13 -12.45
CA GLN A 195 18.46 1.50 -12.63
C GLN A 195 18.68 0.25 -11.79
N GLU A 196 17.93 0.08 -10.70
CA GLU A 196 18.06 -1.04 -9.76
C GLU A 196 17.11 -2.19 -10.11
N ARG A 197 16.10 -1.95 -10.95
CA ARG A 197 15.07 -2.97 -11.29
C ARG A 197 15.66 -4.19 -11.98
N GLU A 198 16.69 -4.01 -12.79
CA GLU A 198 17.42 -5.11 -13.43
C GLU A 198 18.22 -5.95 -12.41
N ARG A 199 18.52 -5.36 -11.25
CA ARG A 199 19.25 -6.00 -10.16
C ARG A 199 18.33 -6.39 -8.98
N ALA A 200 17.01 -6.40 -9.20
CA ALA A 200 16.03 -6.63 -8.15
C ALA A 200 16.28 -7.93 -7.35
N LEU A 201 16.77 -8.98 -8.00
CA LEU A 201 17.13 -10.24 -7.31
C LEU A 201 18.28 -10.05 -6.33
N ASN A 202 19.31 -9.30 -6.71
CA ASN A 202 20.45 -9.03 -5.81
C ASN A 202 19.97 -8.24 -4.59
N VAL A 203 19.11 -7.25 -4.81
CA VAL A 203 18.52 -6.46 -3.71
C VAL A 203 17.69 -7.33 -2.78
N LEU A 204 16.93 -8.29 -3.30
CA LEU A 204 16.20 -9.26 -2.48
C LEU A 204 17.12 -10.06 -1.56
N TYR A 205 18.30 -10.46 -2.02
CA TYR A 205 19.27 -11.24 -1.23
C TYR A 205 20.10 -10.37 -0.28
N GLU A 206 20.38 -9.13 -0.62
CA GLU A 206 21.24 -8.22 0.13
C GLU A 206 20.51 -7.45 1.24
N GLU A 207 19.23 -7.13 1.04
CA GLU A 207 18.46 -6.22 1.90
C GLU A 207 17.56 -6.97 2.90
N PHE A 208 18.15 -7.61 3.90
CA PHE A 208 17.42 -8.33 4.94
C PHE A 208 16.55 -7.45 5.86
N ARG A 209 16.86 -6.16 5.96
CA ARG A 209 16.23 -5.25 6.95
C ARG A 209 14.91 -4.63 6.49
N GLN A 210 14.56 -4.76 5.23
CA GLN A 210 13.37 -4.10 4.67
C GLN A 210 12.17 -5.04 4.72
N PHE A 211 11.03 -4.53 5.16
CA PHE A 211 9.77 -5.27 5.20
C PHE A 211 9.25 -5.61 3.80
N SER A 212 9.37 -4.68 2.86
CA SER A 212 8.99 -4.91 1.47
C SER A 212 9.93 -4.25 0.48
N ILE A 213 9.84 -4.68 -0.77
CA ILE A 213 10.59 -4.16 -1.92
C ILE A 213 9.60 -3.80 -3.01
N HIS A 214 9.66 -2.56 -3.52
CA HIS A 214 8.77 -2.02 -4.54
C HIS A 214 9.53 -1.10 -5.53
N PRO A 215 9.23 -1.15 -6.83
CA PRO A 215 8.41 -2.15 -7.51
C PRO A 215 9.21 -3.37 -7.97
N ILE A 216 8.62 -4.55 -7.86
CA ILE A 216 9.11 -5.78 -8.47
C ILE A 216 8.20 -6.18 -9.62
N LYS A 217 8.75 -6.32 -10.82
CA LYS A 217 7.96 -6.70 -11.99
C LYS A 217 7.82 -8.22 -12.09
N PHE A 218 6.84 -8.78 -11.39
CA PHE A 218 6.51 -10.21 -11.42
C PHE A 218 6.09 -10.76 -12.79
N SER A 219 5.97 -9.92 -13.79
CA SER A 219 5.89 -10.37 -15.19
C SER A 219 7.21 -10.95 -15.72
N ASN A 220 8.34 -10.69 -15.04
CA ASN A 220 9.62 -11.29 -15.35
C ASN A 220 9.76 -12.67 -14.68
N GLU A 221 9.92 -13.73 -15.45
CA GLU A 221 10.02 -15.10 -14.94
C GLU A 221 11.27 -15.34 -14.07
N GLU A 222 12.38 -14.66 -14.37
CA GLU A 222 13.60 -14.76 -13.57
C GLU A 222 13.38 -14.20 -12.16
N LEU A 223 12.64 -13.09 -12.05
CA LEU A 223 12.28 -12.50 -10.75
C LEU A 223 11.37 -13.42 -9.96
N LYS A 224 10.40 -14.08 -10.60
CA LYS A 224 9.54 -15.07 -9.94
C LYS A 224 10.34 -16.24 -9.38
N ILE A 225 11.26 -16.78 -10.17
CA ILE A 225 12.14 -17.89 -9.74
C ILE A 225 13.00 -17.44 -8.56
N GLY A 226 13.56 -16.24 -8.60
CA GLY A 226 14.37 -15.69 -7.53
C GLY A 226 13.59 -15.50 -6.23
N VAL A 227 12.39 -14.92 -6.30
CA VAL A 227 11.49 -14.74 -5.15
C VAL A 227 11.10 -16.10 -4.54
N ASN A 228 10.78 -17.10 -5.35
CA ASN A 228 10.43 -18.42 -4.87
C ASN A 228 11.62 -19.09 -4.16
N LYS A 229 12.84 -18.98 -4.70
CA LYS A 229 14.05 -19.50 -4.05
C LYS A 229 14.30 -18.81 -2.72
N TYR A 230 14.16 -17.50 -2.66
CA TYR A 230 14.35 -16.72 -1.45
C TYR A 230 13.36 -17.13 -0.35
N ASN A 231 12.07 -17.24 -0.68
CA ASN A 231 11.04 -17.72 0.24
C ASN A 231 11.34 -19.13 0.75
N PHE A 232 11.88 -20.02 -0.09
CA PHE A 232 12.29 -21.37 0.32
C PHE A 232 13.44 -21.33 1.33
N PHE A 233 14.45 -20.49 1.08
CA PHE A 233 15.60 -20.35 2.00
C PHE A 233 15.18 -19.82 3.37
N VAL A 234 14.32 -18.80 3.43
CA VAL A 234 13.85 -18.23 4.70
C VAL A 234 12.98 -19.23 5.46
N ASN A 235 12.05 -19.92 4.80
CA ASN A 235 11.24 -20.96 5.41
C ASN A 235 12.06 -22.18 5.88
N ALA A 236 13.26 -22.38 5.35
CA ALA A 236 14.17 -23.47 5.78
C ALA A 236 15.06 -23.08 6.98
N ILE A 237 15.21 -21.78 7.25
CA ILE A 237 16.01 -21.29 8.39
C ILE A 237 15.17 -21.22 9.67
N ASP A 238 13.83 -21.04 9.57
CA ASP A 238 12.91 -20.94 10.71
C ASP A 238 12.44 -22.30 11.26
N TYR A 239 13.04 -23.42 10.84
CA TYR A 239 12.86 -24.78 11.33
C TYR A 239 14.17 -25.31 11.90
#